data_460f25ee7b08b6b08192a26e7d081871
#
_entry.id   460f25ee7b08b6b08192a26e7d081871
#
_cell.length_a   1.000
_cell.length_b   1.000
_cell.length_c   1.000
_cell.angle_alpha   90.00
_cell.angle_beta   90.00
_cell.angle_gamma   90.00
#
_symmetry.space_group_name_H-M   'P 1'
#
loop_
_entity.id
_entity.type
_entity.pdbx_description
1 polymer ?
#
loop_
_entity_poly.entity_id
_entity_poly.type
_entity_poly.pdbx_seq_one_letter_code
_entity_poly.pdbx_strand_id
1 'polypeptide(L)'
;MKHDYYSFKKGFHLAIFLLIISPAISFAQGFAPETVNRLQHVIDSFQNNPSNPYIGGMSASIKVDGLAFWQAATGHAARNVDGNNNLLPGGTAFQTTTISRMYSVTKTFTAALTLELAKEGAFSLDHTVSTYIPFLNAINPELDGAVTIRQLLAHESGYSSYSDEMMLQIAVAFQPTHQWTPFEALSFVHQVSTPGAERRYSNTNYIILGAIIEIATGKPLQQHFRERFFTPLALNFIYFDARESQPANTTLAAPHDNISPFNPIFQLTGQPTFPDAFTNISAFPFTAISTLEFASGGLITNIADLAEWGNSLFGGRATSQATLDEMVNSISPTPDDDGDYLGYGIFRTTRISATDVFIGHDGNAPGYRSVMFYQPDRKMTIAILTNYRGARLYDVAKALYEALPQFICGNKNKKEDKIIVCYNGNNLCVDRKAAEGFIERGAWLGSCASESLTRRTDASGENEKLIAGSSLINVFPNPASGNVSISYRTTVTGRTKLELYDMNGKLVKNLFEGALGKNEQQRLSLNTEGLPGGIYIVSLQSENKTISQTKLMVTN
;
A
#
# COMPACT_ATOMS: atom_id res chain seq x y z
N MET A 1 15.74 70.88 -38.31
CA MET A 1 15.54 70.11 -37.09
C MET A 1 14.66 68.95 -37.45
N LYS A 2 15.27 67.76 -37.56
CA LYS A 2 14.64 66.55 -38.09
C LYS A 2 14.06 65.74 -36.92
N HIS A 3 12.81 65.35 -37.02
CA HIS A 3 12.15 64.37 -36.13
C HIS A 3 12.28 62.99 -36.78
N ASP A 4 12.90 62.06 -36.05
CA ASP A 4 12.92 60.63 -36.40
C ASP A 4 11.82 59.90 -35.58
N TYR A 5 10.90 59.28 -36.34
CA TYR A 5 9.86 58.40 -35.83
C TYR A 5 10.41 56.97 -35.75
N TYR A 6 10.51 56.42 -34.52
CA TYR A 6 10.74 54.99 -34.35
C TYR A 6 9.41 54.25 -34.14
N SER A 7 9.09 53.40 -35.08
CA SER A 7 7.95 52.48 -35.05
C SER A 7 8.28 51.26 -34.22
N PHE A 8 7.57 51.04 -33.09
CA PHE A 8 7.62 49.84 -32.29
C PHE A 8 6.63 48.81 -32.84
N LYS A 9 7.13 47.75 -33.52
CA LYS A 9 6.36 46.53 -33.80
C LYS A 9 6.25 45.67 -32.53
N LYS A 10 5.04 45.59 -31.94
CA LYS A 10 4.71 44.62 -30.88
C LYS A 10 4.59 43.23 -31.50
N GLY A 11 5.60 42.39 -31.29
CA GLY A 11 5.52 40.95 -31.53
C GLY A 11 4.77 40.29 -30.37
N PHE A 12 3.59 39.74 -30.67
CA PHE A 12 2.83 38.90 -29.75
C PHE A 12 3.49 37.52 -29.76
N HIS A 13 4.25 37.18 -28.71
CA HIS A 13 4.71 35.82 -28.47
C HIS A 13 3.63 35.07 -27.74
N LEU A 14 2.91 34.20 -28.44
CA LEU A 14 2.00 33.22 -27.88
C LEU A 14 2.85 32.12 -27.20
N ALA A 15 3.00 32.21 -25.90
CA ALA A 15 3.60 31.13 -25.11
C ALA A 15 2.59 29.98 -25.00
N ILE A 16 2.78 28.96 -25.85
CA ILE A 16 2.06 27.68 -25.70
C ILE A 16 2.63 27.00 -24.47
N PHE A 17 1.87 27.04 -23.35
CA PHE A 17 2.11 26.17 -22.20
C PHE A 17 1.72 24.74 -22.61
N LEU A 18 2.70 23.97 -23.04
CA LEU A 18 2.58 22.50 -23.06
C LEU A 18 2.46 22.03 -21.61
N LEU A 19 1.26 21.67 -21.19
CA LEU A 19 1.05 20.83 -20.02
C LEU A 19 1.69 19.47 -20.32
N ILE A 20 2.94 19.31 -19.91
CA ILE A 20 3.58 18.00 -19.86
C ILE A 20 2.89 17.26 -18.70
N ILE A 21 1.90 16.42 -19.03
CA ILE A 21 1.42 15.37 -18.12
C ILE A 21 2.60 14.42 -18.00
N SER A 22 3.43 14.63 -16.98
CA SER A 22 4.49 13.68 -16.62
C SER A 22 3.82 12.35 -16.30
N PRO A 23 4.16 11.26 -17.00
CA PRO A 23 3.76 9.93 -16.56
C PRO A 23 4.26 9.75 -15.12
N ALA A 24 3.47 9.09 -14.28
CA ALA A 24 3.88 8.75 -12.91
C ALA A 24 5.27 8.10 -12.99
N ILE A 25 6.29 8.80 -12.47
CA ILE A 25 7.67 8.31 -12.58
C ILE A 25 7.80 7.17 -11.59
N SER A 26 7.86 5.92 -12.11
CA SER A 26 8.24 4.76 -11.33
C SER A 26 9.74 4.85 -11.05
N PHE A 27 10.12 4.89 -9.76
CA PHE A 27 11.51 4.78 -9.36
C PHE A 27 11.83 3.33 -9.06
N ALA A 28 12.84 2.77 -9.73
CA ALA A 28 13.28 1.40 -9.50
C ALA A 28 14.79 1.28 -9.62
N GLN A 29 15.36 0.46 -8.74
CA GLN A 29 16.76 0.05 -8.78
C GLN A 29 16.84 -1.45 -8.51
N GLY A 30 17.72 -2.15 -9.20
CA GLY A 30 17.96 -3.57 -9.00
C GLY A 30 16.90 -4.52 -9.56
N PHE A 31 15.76 -4.02 -10.06
CA PHE A 31 14.77 -4.82 -10.79
C PHE A 31 14.92 -4.65 -12.31
N ALA A 32 14.70 -5.74 -13.05
CA ALA A 32 14.65 -5.69 -14.51
C ALA A 32 13.46 -4.83 -14.99
N PRO A 33 13.57 -4.12 -16.14
CA PRO A 33 12.50 -3.29 -16.68
C PRO A 33 11.15 -4.02 -16.83
N GLU A 34 11.17 -5.31 -17.21
CA GLU A 34 9.96 -6.13 -17.34
C GLU A 34 9.29 -6.36 -15.99
N THR A 35 10.07 -6.52 -14.91
CA THR A 35 9.54 -6.64 -13.56
C THR A 35 8.90 -5.32 -13.11
N VAL A 36 9.58 -4.19 -13.36
CA VAL A 36 9.05 -2.84 -13.08
C VAL A 36 7.71 -2.63 -13.77
N ASN A 37 7.62 -2.98 -15.06
CA ASN A 37 6.38 -2.85 -15.83
C ASN A 37 5.27 -3.76 -15.30
N ARG A 38 5.58 -5.00 -14.89
CA ARG A 38 4.59 -5.91 -14.27
C ARG A 38 4.06 -5.35 -12.96
N LEU A 39 4.93 -4.82 -12.10
CA LEU A 39 4.54 -4.24 -10.82
C LEU A 39 3.65 -3.00 -11.00
N GLN A 40 4.00 -2.11 -11.95
CA GLN A 40 3.14 -0.97 -12.31
C GLN A 40 1.78 -1.44 -12.82
N HIS A 41 1.77 -2.43 -13.73
CA HIS A 41 0.53 -2.98 -14.28
C HIS A 41 -0.38 -3.57 -13.18
N VAL A 42 0.17 -4.17 -12.14
CA VAL A 42 -0.62 -4.67 -11.00
C VAL A 42 -1.41 -3.53 -10.37
N ILE A 43 -0.77 -2.45 -9.93
CA ILE A 43 -1.49 -1.36 -9.25
C ILE A 43 -2.46 -0.64 -10.19
N ASP A 44 -2.11 -0.47 -11.46
CA ASP A 44 -2.99 0.13 -12.47
C ASP A 44 -4.23 -0.73 -12.74
N SER A 45 -4.08 -2.06 -12.73
CA SER A 45 -5.20 -2.98 -12.93
C SER A 45 -6.22 -2.95 -11.80
N PHE A 46 -5.78 -2.81 -10.55
CA PHE A 46 -6.68 -2.61 -9.42
C PHE A 46 -7.37 -1.24 -9.46
N GLN A 47 -6.62 -0.19 -9.80
CA GLN A 47 -7.15 1.17 -9.92
C GLN A 47 -8.24 1.28 -10.98
N ASN A 48 -8.06 0.62 -12.12
CA ASN A 48 -8.92 0.73 -13.30
C ASN A 48 -9.87 -0.46 -13.45
N ASN A 49 -10.08 -1.28 -12.41
CA ASN A 49 -10.97 -2.43 -12.47
C ASN A 49 -12.44 -1.97 -12.64
N PRO A 50 -13.11 -2.24 -13.79
CA PRO A 50 -14.46 -1.76 -14.02
C PRO A 50 -15.51 -2.39 -13.10
N SER A 51 -15.23 -3.58 -12.54
CA SER A 51 -16.13 -4.28 -11.61
C SER A 51 -16.05 -3.78 -10.18
N ASN A 52 -14.94 -3.12 -9.83
CA ASN A 52 -14.73 -2.53 -8.50
C ASN A 52 -13.70 -1.37 -8.62
N PRO A 53 -14.11 -0.24 -9.20
CA PRO A 53 -13.21 0.87 -9.45
C PRO A 53 -12.75 1.48 -8.13
N TYR A 54 -11.43 1.62 -7.97
CA TYR A 54 -10.89 2.41 -6.88
C TYR A 54 -11.09 3.89 -7.20
N ILE A 55 -11.88 4.57 -6.38
CA ILE A 55 -12.22 5.98 -6.63
C ILE A 55 -11.13 6.95 -6.23
N GLY A 56 -10.27 6.59 -5.25
CA GLY A 56 -9.11 7.35 -4.85
C GLY A 56 -7.87 7.00 -5.67
N GLY A 57 -6.74 6.89 -5.00
CA GLY A 57 -5.47 6.45 -5.57
C GLY A 57 -4.67 5.63 -4.57
N MET A 58 -3.54 5.12 -5.03
CA MET A 58 -2.60 4.40 -4.18
C MET A 58 -1.16 4.66 -4.60
N SER A 59 -0.25 4.48 -3.64
CA SER A 59 1.17 4.26 -3.88
C SER A 59 1.59 2.92 -3.29
N ALA A 60 2.54 2.26 -3.95
CA ALA A 60 3.08 0.98 -3.52
C ALA A 60 4.60 0.99 -3.62
N SER A 61 5.25 0.23 -2.75
CA SER A 61 6.70 0.02 -2.77
C SER A 61 7.05 -1.42 -2.44
N ILE A 62 8.09 -1.91 -3.09
CA ILE A 62 8.78 -3.15 -2.75
C ILE A 62 10.24 -2.81 -2.49
N LYS A 63 10.73 -3.19 -1.31
CA LYS A 63 12.12 -2.99 -0.92
C LYS A 63 12.74 -4.30 -0.49
N VAL A 64 13.78 -4.73 -1.21
CA VAL A 64 14.60 -5.90 -0.88
C VAL A 64 15.92 -5.38 -0.32
N ASP A 65 16.20 -5.69 0.94
CA ASP A 65 17.33 -5.12 1.68
C ASP A 65 18.67 -5.27 0.96
N GLY A 66 19.34 -4.13 0.73
CA GLY A 66 20.63 -4.02 0.02
C GLY A 66 20.58 -4.35 -1.49
N LEU A 67 19.46 -4.82 -2.05
CA LEU A 67 19.44 -5.37 -3.41
C LEU A 67 18.56 -4.61 -4.40
N ALA A 68 17.32 -4.34 -4.04
CA ALA A 68 16.38 -3.79 -5.01
C ALA A 68 15.31 -2.92 -4.34
N PHE A 69 14.85 -1.93 -5.10
CA PHE A 69 13.81 -1.03 -4.69
C PHE A 69 12.91 -0.67 -5.87
N TRP A 70 11.61 -0.66 -5.62
CA TRP A 70 10.60 -0.15 -6.55
C TRP A 70 9.55 0.60 -5.78
N GLN A 71 9.09 1.73 -6.35
CA GLN A 71 7.92 2.45 -5.89
C GLN A 71 7.18 3.05 -7.06
N ALA A 72 5.86 3.10 -6.95
CA ALA A 72 5.01 3.70 -7.97
C ALA A 72 3.68 4.18 -7.35
N ALA A 73 2.92 4.93 -8.13
CA ALA A 73 1.62 5.43 -7.73
C ALA A 73 0.65 5.38 -8.91
N THR A 74 -0.66 5.36 -8.59
CA THR A 74 -1.74 5.38 -9.57
C THR A 74 -2.99 6.04 -8.97
N GLY A 75 -3.91 6.53 -9.82
CA GLY A 75 -5.17 7.13 -9.40
C GLY A 75 -5.03 8.56 -8.86
N HIS A 76 -5.92 8.94 -7.94
CA HIS A 76 -6.09 10.33 -7.52
C HIS A 76 -5.84 10.50 -6.02
N ALA A 77 -4.94 11.42 -5.66
CA ALA A 77 -4.77 11.91 -4.28
C ALA A 77 -6.01 12.68 -3.79
N ALA A 78 -6.71 13.36 -4.69
CA ALA A 78 -8.00 13.99 -4.41
C ALA A 78 -8.86 13.95 -5.67
N ARG A 79 -10.09 13.42 -5.56
CA ARG A 79 -11.12 13.51 -6.60
C ARG A 79 -11.84 14.84 -6.50
N ASN A 80 -12.22 15.39 -7.66
CA ASN A 80 -13.11 16.54 -7.70
C ASN A 80 -14.51 16.13 -7.21
N VAL A 81 -15.20 17.05 -6.54
CA VAL A 81 -16.60 16.89 -6.11
C VAL A 81 -17.42 18.15 -6.43
N ASP A 82 -18.73 17.99 -6.55
CA ASP A 82 -19.69 19.10 -6.64
C ASP A 82 -20.04 19.69 -5.26
N GLY A 83 -20.94 20.66 -5.23
CA GLY A 83 -21.39 21.31 -3.99
C GLY A 83 -22.15 20.38 -3.02
N ASN A 84 -22.54 19.18 -3.45
CA ASN A 84 -23.19 18.15 -2.64
C ASN A 84 -22.26 16.97 -2.34
N ASN A 85 -20.96 17.14 -2.55
CA ASN A 85 -19.93 16.10 -2.39
C ASN A 85 -20.07 14.89 -3.31
N ASN A 86 -20.82 14.96 -4.43
CA ASN A 86 -20.81 13.92 -5.45
C ASN A 86 -19.53 14.00 -6.28
N LEU A 87 -18.99 12.82 -6.66
CA LEU A 87 -17.78 12.74 -7.46
C LEU A 87 -17.98 13.35 -8.86
N LEU A 88 -17.01 14.17 -9.25
CA LEU A 88 -16.84 14.69 -10.59
C LEU A 88 -15.65 14.03 -11.30
N PRO A 89 -15.59 14.12 -12.66
CA PRO A 89 -14.41 13.69 -13.40
C PRO A 89 -13.13 14.43 -12.97
N GLY A 90 -11.98 13.71 -13.03
CA GLY A 90 -10.66 14.28 -12.74
C GLY A 90 -10.34 14.40 -11.26
N GLY A 91 -9.26 15.12 -10.96
CA GLY A 91 -8.72 15.30 -9.62
C GLY A 91 -7.20 15.49 -9.64
N THR A 92 -6.59 15.62 -8.46
CA THR A 92 -5.13 15.66 -8.29
C THR A 92 -4.58 14.24 -8.35
N ALA A 93 -3.54 13.98 -9.15
CA ALA A 93 -2.92 12.67 -9.27
C ALA A 93 -2.25 12.24 -7.94
N PHE A 94 -2.35 10.96 -7.61
CA PHE A 94 -1.57 10.35 -6.53
C PHE A 94 -0.12 10.18 -6.98
N GLN A 95 0.83 10.61 -6.17
CA GLN A 95 2.27 10.52 -6.44
C GLN A 95 2.96 9.64 -5.38
N THR A 96 4.15 9.16 -5.65
CA THR A 96 4.97 8.45 -4.65
C THR A 96 5.38 9.36 -3.48
N THR A 97 5.37 10.68 -3.69
CA THR A 97 5.60 11.70 -2.66
C THR A 97 4.34 12.12 -1.91
N THR A 98 3.15 11.70 -2.37
CA THR A 98 1.89 11.95 -1.66
C THR A 98 1.92 11.24 -0.32
N ILE A 99 1.64 11.99 0.75
CA ILE A 99 1.55 11.44 2.09
C ILE A 99 0.12 10.98 2.39
N SER A 100 0.00 9.96 3.24
CA SER A 100 -1.29 9.35 3.60
C SER A 100 -1.27 8.87 5.04
N ARG A 101 -2.43 8.82 5.69
CA ARG A 101 -2.58 8.23 7.01
C ARG A 101 -2.31 6.74 6.94
N MET A 102 -1.40 6.23 7.78
CA MET A 102 -1.09 4.80 7.83
C MET A 102 -1.82 4.06 8.96
N TYR A 103 -2.54 4.80 9.80
CA TYR A 103 -3.34 4.26 10.90
C TYR A 103 -2.62 3.18 11.72
N SER A 104 -3.20 2.00 11.87
CA SER A 104 -2.71 0.97 12.79
C SER A 104 -1.29 0.46 12.52
N VAL A 105 -0.69 0.72 11.36
CA VAL A 105 0.75 0.51 11.19
C VAL A 105 1.58 1.32 12.21
N THR A 106 1.03 2.41 12.76
CA THR A 106 1.60 3.17 13.89
C THR A 106 1.92 2.27 15.10
N LYS A 107 1.13 1.21 15.33
CA LYS A 107 1.35 0.28 16.45
C LYS A 107 2.72 -0.40 16.42
N THR A 108 3.30 -0.58 15.24
CA THR A 108 4.65 -1.14 15.11
C THR A 108 5.70 -0.24 15.75
N PHE A 109 5.54 1.08 15.63
CA PHE A 109 6.40 2.08 16.29
C PHE A 109 6.16 2.11 17.80
N THR A 110 4.90 2.12 18.22
CA THR A 110 4.53 2.18 19.64
C THR A 110 5.01 0.94 20.39
N ALA A 111 4.85 -0.26 19.82
CA ALA A 111 5.32 -1.50 20.43
C ALA A 111 6.85 -1.55 20.51
N ALA A 112 7.55 -1.22 19.41
CA ALA A 112 9.01 -1.15 19.37
C ALA A 112 9.55 -0.18 20.44
N LEU A 113 8.96 1.02 20.55
CA LEU A 113 9.34 2.00 21.55
C LEU A 113 9.06 1.51 22.98
N THR A 114 7.89 0.91 23.22
CA THR A 114 7.53 0.37 24.54
C THR A 114 8.55 -0.66 25.02
N LEU A 115 8.93 -1.58 24.14
CA LEU A 115 9.91 -2.63 24.47
C LEU A 115 11.33 -2.07 24.69
N GLU A 116 11.78 -1.12 23.89
CA GLU A 116 13.08 -0.47 24.08
C GLU A 116 13.12 0.31 25.41
N LEU A 117 12.07 1.09 25.72
CA LEU A 117 12.00 1.84 26.99
C LEU A 117 11.93 0.92 28.20
N ALA A 118 11.24 -0.22 28.10
CA ALA A 118 11.21 -1.22 29.17
C ALA A 118 12.60 -1.82 29.41
N LYS A 119 13.38 -2.13 28.36
CA LYS A 119 14.77 -2.61 28.45
C LYS A 119 15.72 -1.58 29.03
N GLU A 120 15.47 -0.30 28.78
CA GLU A 120 16.21 0.81 29.37
C GLU A 120 15.84 1.08 30.83
N GLY A 121 14.81 0.38 31.35
CA GLY A 121 14.38 0.52 32.75
C GLY A 121 13.45 1.71 33.02
N ALA A 122 12.86 2.32 31.96
CA ALA A 122 11.88 3.38 32.15
C ALA A 122 10.61 2.87 32.86
N PHE A 123 10.25 1.61 32.62
CA PHE A 123 9.19 0.87 33.30
C PHE A 123 9.36 -0.65 33.13
N SER A 124 8.62 -1.44 33.92
CA SER A 124 8.52 -2.88 33.69
C SER A 124 7.29 -3.21 32.83
N LEU A 125 7.40 -4.20 31.94
CA LEU A 125 6.24 -4.70 31.19
C LEU A 125 5.18 -5.34 32.11
N ASP A 126 5.56 -5.73 33.31
CA ASP A 126 4.67 -6.33 34.31
C ASP A 126 4.06 -5.28 35.26
N HIS A 127 4.40 -4.00 35.12
CA HIS A 127 3.67 -2.91 35.79
C HIS A 127 2.26 -2.79 35.21
N THR A 128 1.31 -2.43 36.10
CA THR A 128 -0.10 -2.32 35.76
C THR A 128 -0.45 -0.93 35.24
N VAL A 129 -1.58 -0.82 34.54
CA VAL A 129 -2.14 0.46 34.07
C VAL A 129 -2.33 1.42 35.26
N SER A 130 -2.86 0.94 36.38
CA SER A 130 -3.08 1.77 37.57
C SER A 130 -1.77 2.30 38.21
N THR A 131 -0.61 1.73 37.91
CA THR A 131 0.69 2.27 38.33
C THR A 131 0.95 3.66 37.72
N TYR A 132 0.53 3.87 36.48
CA TYR A 132 0.75 5.12 35.74
C TYR A 132 -0.52 5.98 35.63
N ILE A 133 -1.69 5.33 35.67
CA ILE A 133 -3.01 5.99 35.58
C ILE A 133 -3.82 5.62 36.84
N PRO A 134 -3.41 6.10 38.05
CA PRO A 134 -4.05 5.73 39.32
C PRO A 134 -5.49 6.23 39.42
N PHE A 135 -5.88 7.18 38.55
CA PHE A 135 -7.22 7.73 38.47
C PHE A 135 -8.11 7.03 37.40
N LEU A 136 -7.70 5.87 36.87
CA LEU A 136 -8.46 5.13 35.85
C LEU A 136 -9.91 4.87 36.29
N ASN A 137 -10.11 4.40 37.55
CA ASN A 137 -11.45 4.13 38.09
C ASN A 137 -12.32 5.39 38.26
N ALA A 138 -11.69 6.58 38.31
CA ALA A 138 -12.45 7.84 38.35
C ALA A 138 -12.91 8.24 36.93
N ILE A 139 -12.18 7.81 35.88
CA ILE A 139 -12.58 7.98 34.47
C ILE A 139 -13.67 6.96 34.14
N ASN A 140 -13.38 5.69 34.40
CA ASN A 140 -14.27 4.57 34.08
C ASN A 140 -14.09 3.43 35.11
N PRO A 141 -15.07 3.21 36.02
CA PRO A 141 -14.97 2.19 37.06
C PRO A 141 -15.10 0.76 36.52
N GLU A 142 -15.50 0.56 35.26
CA GLU A 142 -15.61 -0.78 34.67
C GLU A 142 -14.23 -1.35 34.28
N LEU A 143 -13.23 -0.50 34.06
CA LEU A 143 -11.93 -0.92 33.55
C LEU A 143 -11.03 -1.49 34.67
N ASP A 144 -10.49 -2.68 34.43
CA ASP A 144 -9.58 -3.32 35.38
C ASP A 144 -8.17 -2.68 35.28
N GLY A 145 -7.84 -1.85 36.26
CA GLY A 145 -6.53 -1.21 36.35
C GLY A 145 -5.36 -2.15 36.62
N ALA A 146 -5.59 -3.45 36.95
CA ALA A 146 -4.56 -4.47 37.14
C ALA A 146 -3.99 -5.00 35.80
N VAL A 147 -4.57 -4.64 34.67
CA VAL A 147 -4.01 -4.94 33.33
C VAL A 147 -2.56 -4.49 33.25
N THR A 148 -1.65 -5.37 32.79
CA THR A 148 -0.22 -5.07 32.67
C THR A 148 0.11 -4.45 31.31
N ILE A 149 1.26 -3.75 31.22
CA ILE A 149 1.78 -3.22 29.94
C ILE A 149 1.98 -4.36 28.93
N ARG A 150 2.41 -5.53 29.38
CA ARG A 150 2.54 -6.74 28.55
C ARG A 150 1.21 -7.17 27.96
N GLN A 151 0.13 -7.18 28.76
CA GLN A 151 -1.21 -7.52 28.27
C GLN A 151 -1.77 -6.48 27.30
N LEU A 152 -1.44 -5.19 27.47
CA LEU A 152 -1.78 -4.16 26.48
C LEU A 152 -1.09 -4.43 25.14
N LEU A 153 0.24 -4.70 25.15
CA LEU A 153 1.01 -5.04 23.94
C LEU A 153 0.42 -6.26 23.21
N ALA A 154 0.01 -7.28 23.99
CA ALA A 154 -0.51 -8.55 23.49
C ALA A 154 -1.98 -8.50 23.03
N HIS A 155 -2.68 -7.38 23.22
CA HIS A 155 -4.13 -7.31 23.05
C HIS A 155 -4.92 -8.27 23.98
N GLU A 156 -4.42 -8.46 25.21
CA GLU A 156 -4.98 -9.34 26.24
C GLU A 156 -5.57 -8.57 27.44
N SER A 157 -5.85 -7.29 27.29
CA SER A 157 -6.41 -6.45 28.36
C SER A 157 -7.86 -6.77 28.70
N GLY A 158 -8.61 -7.30 27.73
CA GLY A 158 -10.07 -7.41 27.82
C GLY A 158 -10.80 -6.06 27.66
N TYR A 159 -10.12 -4.96 27.32
CA TYR A 159 -10.76 -3.69 27.00
C TYR A 159 -11.33 -3.72 25.58
N SER A 160 -12.56 -3.23 25.40
CA SER A 160 -13.12 -3.01 24.08
C SER A 160 -12.30 -1.99 23.28
N SER A 161 -12.38 -2.03 21.96
CA SER A 161 -11.72 -1.03 21.14
C SER A 161 -12.54 0.26 21.11
N TYR A 162 -11.95 1.39 21.48
CA TYR A 162 -12.63 2.68 21.46
C TYR A 162 -13.21 3.00 20.08
N SER A 163 -12.56 2.52 19.02
CA SER A 163 -13.00 2.75 17.63
C SER A 163 -14.32 2.04 17.30
N ASP A 164 -14.68 1.01 18.06
CA ASP A 164 -15.90 0.21 17.85
C ASP A 164 -17.06 0.72 18.73
N GLU A 165 -16.79 1.65 19.65
CA GLU A 165 -17.78 2.21 20.55
C GLU A 165 -18.71 3.19 19.83
N MET A 166 -19.94 2.78 19.60
CA MET A 166 -20.93 3.58 18.87
C MET A 166 -21.15 4.96 19.52
N MET A 167 -21.18 5.04 20.84
CA MET A 167 -21.40 6.31 21.54
C MET A 167 -20.24 7.27 21.35
N LEU A 168 -18.99 6.77 21.26
CA LEU A 168 -17.83 7.60 20.92
C LEU A 168 -17.88 8.04 19.47
N GLN A 169 -18.24 7.16 18.52
CA GLN A 169 -18.41 7.53 17.11
C GLN A 169 -19.47 8.65 16.94
N ILE A 170 -20.58 8.55 17.66
CA ILE A 170 -21.61 9.59 17.71
C ILE A 170 -21.04 10.88 18.30
N ALA A 171 -20.32 10.82 19.42
CA ALA A 171 -19.70 11.99 20.05
C ALA A 171 -18.69 12.67 19.12
N VAL A 172 -17.88 11.90 18.40
CA VAL A 172 -16.95 12.41 17.35
C VAL A 172 -17.72 13.09 16.22
N ALA A 173 -18.82 12.52 15.76
CA ALA A 173 -19.64 13.11 14.70
C ALA A 173 -20.33 14.42 15.16
N PHE A 174 -20.70 14.53 16.45
CA PHE A 174 -21.21 15.77 17.04
C PHE A 174 -20.12 16.83 17.25
N GLN A 175 -18.89 16.43 17.52
CA GLN A 175 -17.76 17.30 17.84
C GLN A 175 -16.52 16.99 16.98
N PRO A 176 -16.61 17.09 15.63
CA PRO A 176 -15.56 16.64 14.74
C PRO A 176 -14.27 17.46 14.80
N THR A 177 -14.32 18.64 15.42
CA THR A 177 -13.15 19.52 15.63
C THR A 177 -12.61 19.45 17.07
N HIS A 178 -13.23 18.68 17.98
CA HIS A 178 -12.73 18.49 19.32
C HIS A 178 -11.39 17.74 19.32
N GLN A 179 -10.46 18.19 20.14
CA GLN A 179 -9.17 17.53 20.34
C GLN A 179 -9.31 16.52 21.49
N TRP A 180 -9.61 15.29 21.12
CA TRP A 180 -9.79 14.21 22.08
C TRP A 180 -8.46 13.80 22.73
N THR A 181 -8.50 13.56 24.04
CA THR A 181 -7.41 12.94 24.78
C THR A 181 -7.64 11.42 24.91
N PRO A 182 -6.58 10.61 25.11
CA PRO A 182 -6.76 9.19 25.43
C PRO A 182 -7.71 8.96 26.59
N PHE A 183 -7.67 9.81 27.62
CA PHE A 183 -8.49 9.66 28.83
C PHE A 183 -9.97 9.91 28.57
N GLU A 184 -10.33 10.86 27.71
CA GLU A 184 -11.73 11.07 27.32
C GLU A 184 -12.28 9.87 26.57
N ALA A 185 -11.47 9.24 25.69
CA ALA A 185 -11.87 8.04 24.97
C ALA A 185 -12.15 6.86 25.92
N LEU A 186 -11.39 6.72 27.02
CA LEU A 186 -11.58 5.64 28.00
C LEU A 186 -12.94 5.68 28.69
N SER A 187 -13.63 6.84 28.76
CA SER A 187 -14.97 6.92 29.33
C SER A 187 -16.05 6.19 28.53
N PHE A 188 -15.77 5.81 27.29
CA PHE A 188 -16.66 5.05 26.41
C PHE A 188 -16.32 3.56 26.30
N VAL A 189 -15.16 3.14 26.83
CA VAL A 189 -14.64 1.77 26.71
C VAL A 189 -15.25 0.85 27.76
N HIS A 190 -15.45 -0.43 27.44
CA HIS A 190 -15.98 -1.45 28.33
C HIS A 190 -14.94 -2.54 28.64
N GLN A 191 -15.03 -3.16 29.81
CA GLN A 191 -14.33 -4.41 30.11
C GLN A 191 -15.17 -5.56 29.55
N VAL A 192 -14.74 -6.15 28.42
CA VAL A 192 -15.51 -7.19 27.72
C VAL A 192 -15.06 -8.61 28.04
N SER A 193 -13.86 -8.77 28.60
CA SER A 193 -13.36 -10.05 29.11
C SER A 193 -12.35 -9.83 30.24
N THR A 194 -12.06 -10.89 30.99
CA THR A 194 -11.03 -10.87 32.03
C THR A 194 -9.64 -10.70 31.42
N PRO A 195 -8.75 -9.85 31.96
CA PRO A 195 -7.39 -9.71 31.48
C PRO A 195 -6.66 -11.05 31.37
N GLY A 196 -6.06 -11.31 30.21
CA GLY A 196 -5.35 -12.55 29.88
C GLY A 196 -6.23 -13.72 29.44
N ALA A 197 -7.55 -13.59 29.43
CA ALA A 197 -8.44 -14.69 29.05
C ALA A 197 -8.43 -14.96 27.53
N GLU A 198 -8.29 -13.91 26.73
CA GLU A 198 -8.26 -13.99 25.25
C GLU A 198 -7.39 -12.88 24.66
N ARG A 199 -6.94 -13.11 23.42
CA ARG A 199 -6.33 -12.08 22.57
C ARG A 199 -7.39 -11.50 21.66
N ARG A 200 -7.76 -10.24 21.91
CA ARG A 200 -8.72 -9.52 21.09
C ARG A 200 -8.18 -8.15 20.74
N TYR A 201 -8.04 -7.88 19.43
CA TYR A 201 -7.51 -6.61 18.95
C TYR A 201 -8.27 -5.43 19.54
N SER A 202 -7.55 -4.47 20.12
CA SER A 202 -8.13 -3.26 20.72
C SER A 202 -7.20 -2.05 20.52
N ASN A 203 -7.72 -1.02 19.89
CA ASN A 203 -7.03 0.27 19.74
C ASN A 203 -6.83 0.96 21.10
N THR A 204 -7.73 0.71 22.06
CA THR A 204 -7.65 1.24 23.42
C THR A 204 -6.32 0.90 24.09
N ASN A 205 -5.81 -0.31 23.88
CA ASN A 205 -4.53 -0.75 24.45
C ASN A 205 -3.39 0.17 24.04
N TYR A 206 -3.36 0.58 22.78
CA TYR A 206 -2.24 1.36 22.24
C TYR A 206 -2.32 2.84 22.58
N ILE A 207 -3.53 3.44 22.73
CA ILE A 207 -3.62 4.79 23.27
C ILE A 207 -3.20 4.85 24.75
N ILE A 208 -3.50 3.79 25.53
CA ILE A 208 -3.02 3.66 26.93
C ILE A 208 -1.48 3.50 26.95
N LEU A 209 -0.90 2.64 26.08
CA LEU A 209 0.56 2.51 25.97
C LEU A 209 1.23 3.85 25.68
N GLY A 210 0.68 4.64 24.73
CA GLY A 210 1.19 5.98 24.45
C GLY A 210 1.12 6.91 25.67
N ALA A 211 0.01 6.90 26.40
CA ALA A 211 -0.14 7.69 27.63
C ALA A 211 0.84 7.24 28.72
N ILE A 212 1.03 5.95 28.92
CA ILE A 212 2.02 5.40 29.86
C ILE A 212 3.44 5.83 29.50
N ILE A 213 3.81 5.78 28.22
CA ILE A 213 5.13 6.23 27.77
C ILE A 213 5.33 7.71 28.13
N GLU A 214 4.37 8.58 27.82
CA GLU A 214 4.48 10.02 28.12
C GLU A 214 4.56 10.28 29.62
N ILE A 215 3.76 9.59 30.43
CA ILE A 215 3.76 9.72 31.90
C ILE A 215 5.07 9.23 32.50
N ALA A 216 5.52 8.04 32.12
CA ALA A 216 6.71 7.42 32.69
C ALA A 216 8.00 8.14 32.34
N THR A 217 8.07 8.74 31.15
CA THR A 217 9.29 9.40 30.65
C THR A 217 9.26 10.92 30.79
N GLY A 218 8.09 11.52 30.99
CA GLY A 218 7.92 12.98 30.96
C GLY A 218 8.17 13.60 29.58
N LYS A 219 8.25 12.80 28.51
CA LYS A 219 8.58 13.25 27.16
C LYS A 219 7.44 12.89 26.20
N PRO A 220 7.02 13.83 25.30
CA PRO A 220 5.99 13.56 24.30
C PRO A 220 6.33 12.40 23.36
N LEU A 221 5.34 11.58 23.00
CA LEU A 221 5.50 10.38 22.16
C LEU A 221 6.15 10.69 20.80
N GLN A 222 5.73 11.79 20.15
CA GLN A 222 6.31 12.22 18.86
C GLN A 222 7.80 12.54 18.96
N GLN A 223 8.26 13.06 20.09
CA GLN A 223 9.68 13.33 20.31
C GLN A 223 10.47 12.03 20.43
N HIS A 224 9.95 11.03 21.15
CA HIS A 224 10.56 9.69 21.20
C HIS A 224 10.68 9.06 19.81
N PHE A 225 9.59 9.06 19.00
CA PHE A 225 9.63 8.52 17.65
C PHE A 225 10.66 9.23 16.77
N ARG A 226 10.72 10.56 16.86
CA ARG A 226 11.66 11.36 16.07
C ARG A 226 13.11 11.07 16.42
N GLU A 227 13.43 11.06 17.71
CA GLU A 227 14.81 10.85 18.20
C GLU A 227 15.30 9.43 17.96
N ARG A 228 14.43 8.41 18.11
CA ARG A 228 14.81 7.01 18.07
C ARG A 228 14.67 6.35 16.72
N PHE A 229 13.71 6.81 15.92
CA PHE A 229 13.36 6.16 14.66
C PHE A 229 13.47 7.11 13.46
N PHE A 230 12.75 8.25 13.47
CA PHE A 230 12.63 9.05 12.26
C PHE A 230 13.96 9.66 11.85
N THR A 231 14.67 10.31 12.76
CA THR A 231 15.95 10.95 12.47
C THR A 231 17.06 9.94 12.15
N PRO A 232 17.30 8.88 12.98
CA PRO A 232 18.35 7.91 12.68
C PRO A 232 18.16 7.12 11.39
N LEU A 233 16.90 6.85 10.99
CA LEU A 233 16.58 6.10 9.80
C LEU A 233 16.27 6.99 8.58
N ALA A 234 16.45 8.32 8.71
CA ALA A 234 16.15 9.31 7.68
C ALA A 234 14.70 9.25 7.14
N LEU A 235 13.73 8.94 8.01
CA LEU A 235 12.31 8.93 7.69
C LEU A 235 11.76 10.37 7.74
N ASN A 236 11.99 11.12 6.68
CA ASN A 236 11.81 12.58 6.67
C ASN A 236 10.36 13.02 6.46
N PHE A 237 9.50 12.11 5.98
CA PHE A 237 8.11 12.38 5.62
C PHE A 237 7.12 11.70 6.57
N ILE A 238 7.60 11.02 7.62
CA ILE A 238 6.75 10.56 8.72
C ILE A 238 6.59 11.69 9.73
N TYR A 239 5.34 11.94 10.14
CA TYR A 239 5.04 12.88 11.21
C TYR A 239 3.77 12.46 11.96
N PHE A 240 3.60 13.01 13.16
CA PHE A 240 2.49 12.71 14.03
C PHE A 240 1.32 13.66 13.73
N ASP A 241 0.21 13.13 13.20
CA ASP A 241 -0.99 13.91 12.91
C ASP A 241 -1.50 14.61 14.18
N ALA A 242 -2.03 15.82 14.06
CA ALA A 242 -2.49 16.68 15.14
C ALA A 242 -1.43 17.12 16.19
N ARG A 243 -0.18 16.61 16.12
CA ARG A 243 0.87 16.97 17.09
C ARG A 243 2.13 17.58 16.46
N GLU A 244 2.31 17.40 15.17
CA GLU A 244 3.42 17.96 14.38
C GLU A 244 2.89 18.62 13.13
N SER A 245 3.66 19.57 12.61
CA SER A 245 3.33 20.20 11.33
C SER A 245 3.63 19.25 10.18
N GLN A 246 2.76 19.27 9.17
CA GLN A 246 2.99 18.56 7.92
C GLN A 246 4.33 18.98 7.30
N PRO A 247 5.17 18.04 6.83
CA PRO A 247 6.42 18.37 6.15
C PRO A 247 6.20 19.29 4.94
N ALA A 248 7.09 20.27 4.76
CA ALA A 248 6.99 21.21 3.65
C ALA A 248 7.02 20.47 2.30
N ASN A 249 6.32 21.03 1.31
CA ASN A 249 6.25 20.50 -0.06
C ASN A 249 5.66 19.08 -0.18
N THR A 250 4.84 18.67 0.80
CA THR A 250 4.06 17.44 0.71
C THR A 250 2.57 17.71 0.48
N THR A 251 1.89 16.75 -0.13
CA THR A 251 0.43 16.79 -0.31
C THR A 251 -0.18 15.62 0.45
N LEU A 252 -1.02 15.91 1.44
CA LEU A 252 -1.84 14.90 2.11
C LEU A 252 -2.96 14.47 1.16
N ALA A 253 -3.07 13.17 0.91
CA ALA A 253 -4.16 12.64 0.11
C ALA A 253 -5.52 12.92 0.77
N ALA A 254 -6.51 13.31 -0.02
CA ALA A 254 -7.87 13.50 0.44
C ALA A 254 -8.54 12.16 0.77
N PRO A 255 -9.26 12.03 1.87
CA PRO A 255 -9.91 10.78 2.26
C PRO A 255 -11.12 10.45 1.35
N HIS A 256 -11.28 9.17 0.97
CA HIS A 256 -12.45 8.71 0.21
C HIS A 256 -13.15 7.59 0.97
N ASP A 257 -14.40 7.85 1.38
CA ASP A 257 -15.21 6.93 2.17
C ASP A 257 -16.71 7.13 1.90
N ASN A 258 -17.55 6.24 2.46
CA ASN A 258 -18.97 6.45 2.61
C ASN A 258 -19.29 6.70 4.10
N ILE A 259 -19.52 7.95 4.45
CA ILE A 259 -19.90 8.37 5.81
C ILE A 259 -21.35 8.87 5.90
N SER A 260 -22.15 8.58 4.87
CA SER A 260 -23.58 8.95 4.82
C SER A 260 -24.41 8.44 6.00
N PRO A 261 -24.10 7.32 6.69
CA PRO A 261 -24.83 6.89 7.88
C PRO A 261 -24.82 7.94 9.01
N PHE A 262 -23.86 8.84 9.03
CA PHE A 262 -23.78 9.95 10.01
C PHE A 262 -24.49 11.23 9.55
N ASN A 263 -25.05 11.30 8.34
CA ASN A 263 -25.75 12.49 7.83
C ASN A 263 -26.85 13.04 8.76
N PRO A 264 -27.65 12.22 9.48
CA PRO A 264 -28.61 12.76 10.44
C PRO A 264 -27.97 13.61 11.54
N ILE A 265 -26.78 13.19 12.01
CA ILE A 265 -26.01 13.95 13.02
C ILE A 265 -25.38 15.19 12.38
N PHE A 266 -24.82 15.06 11.18
CA PHE A 266 -24.20 16.17 10.45
C PHE A 266 -25.19 17.29 10.19
N GLN A 267 -26.44 16.96 9.81
CA GLN A 267 -27.52 17.96 9.64
C GLN A 267 -27.85 18.70 10.96
N LEU A 268 -27.92 17.96 12.07
CA LEU A 268 -28.18 18.55 13.40
C LEU A 268 -27.06 19.50 13.86
N THR A 269 -25.82 19.21 13.45
CA THR A 269 -24.62 19.95 13.88
C THR A 269 -24.13 20.96 12.85
N GLY A 270 -24.83 21.11 11.72
CA GLY A 270 -24.45 22.03 10.65
C GLY A 270 -23.19 21.58 9.88
N GLN A 271 -22.83 20.29 9.94
CA GLN A 271 -21.72 19.72 9.18
C GLN A 271 -22.16 19.40 7.75
N PRO A 272 -21.23 19.32 6.78
CA PRO A 272 -21.52 18.86 5.43
C PRO A 272 -22.12 17.45 5.42
N THR A 273 -23.14 17.23 4.56
CA THR A 273 -23.69 15.90 4.29
C THR A 273 -23.01 15.28 3.08
N PHE A 274 -23.07 13.94 2.97
CA PHE A 274 -22.40 13.19 1.93
C PHE A 274 -23.37 12.24 1.21
N PRO A 275 -23.18 11.94 -0.09
CA PRO A 275 -23.98 10.97 -0.81
C PRO A 275 -23.85 9.58 -0.19
N ASP A 276 -24.88 8.72 -0.34
CA ASP A 276 -24.80 7.31 0.04
C ASP A 276 -23.96 6.52 -0.97
N ALA A 277 -22.71 6.89 -1.06
CA ALA A 277 -21.68 6.29 -1.92
C ALA A 277 -20.30 6.66 -1.41
N PHE A 278 -19.28 5.93 -1.83
CA PHE A 278 -17.90 6.35 -1.62
C PHE A 278 -17.63 7.66 -2.38
N THR A 279 -17.13 8.66 -1.66
CA THR A 279 -16.80 9.98 -2.21
C THR A 279 -15.59 10.59 -1.52
N ASN A 280 -15.11 11.73 -2.01
CA ASN A 280 -14.13 12.57 -1.31
C ASN A 280 -14.79 13.25 -0.12
N ILE A 281 -14.37 12.88 1.08
CA ILE A 281 -14.94 13.37 2.34
C ILE A 281 -14.07 14.45 3.02
N SER A 282 -13.22 15.17 2.26
CA SER A 282 -12.35 16.23 2.80
C SER A 282 -13.11 17.39 3.44
N ALA A 283 -14.38 17.56 3.11
CA ALA A 283 -15.24 18.56 3.75
C ALA A 283 -15.55 18.23 5.22
N PHE A 284 -15.39 16.95 5.64
CA PHE A 284 -15.53 16.55 7.04
C PHE A 284 -14.25 16.88 7.82
N PRO A 285 -14.34 17.54 8.99
CA PRO A 285 -13.16 17.84 9.81
C PRO A 285 -12.56 16.58 10.43
N PHE A 286 -11.27 16.35 10.25
CA PHE A 286 -10.56 15.16 10.75
C PHE A 286 -9.91 15.33 12.12
N THR A 287 -10.02 16.50 12.77
CA THR A 287 -9.32 16.80 14.03
C THR A 287 -9.63 15.78 15.13
N ALA A 288 -10.92 15.46 15.34
CA ALA A 288 -11.33 14.48 16.35
C ALA A 288 -10.73 13.10 16.09
N ILE A 289 -10.79 12.61 14.84
CA ILE A 289 -10.21 11.31 14.44
C ILE A 289 -8.70 11.34 14.64
N SER A 290 -8.01 12.36 14.14
CA SER A 290 -6.55 12.49 14.22
C SER A 290 -6.02 12.50 15.67
N THR A 291 -6.75 13.12 16.60
CA THR A 291 -6.34 13.16 18.01
C THR A 291 -6.63 11.85 18.74
N LEU A 292 -7.77 11.18 18.44
CA LEU A 292 -8.11 9.86 19.00
C LEU A 292 -7.13 8.77 18.59
N GLU A 293 -6.69 8.79 17.33
CA GLU A 293 -5.80 7.75 16.79
C GLU A 293 -4.46 7.69 17.52
N PHE A 294 -3.93 8.81 18.00
CA PHE A 294 -2.76 8.93 18.86
C PHE A 294 -1.72 7.80 18.62
N ALA A 295 -1.33 7.07 19.68
CA ALA A 295 -0.35 5.98 19.63
C ALA A 295 -0.86 4.69 18.95
N SER A 296 -2.15 4.61 18.63
CA SER A 296 -2.76 3.46 17.93
C SER A 296 -2.76 3.63 16.41
N GLY A 297 -2.77 4.89 15.90
CA GLY A 297 -2.98 5.16 14.47
C GLY A 297 -2.54 6.53 13.98
N GLY A 298 -1.91 7.37 14.81
CA GLY A 298 -1.74 8.81 14.57
C GLY A 298 -0.61 9.20 13.62
N LEU A 299 0.07 8.28 12.92
CA LEU A 299 1.16 8.62 12.02
C LEU A 299 0.70 8.76 10.55
N ILE A 300 1.31 9.74 9.87
CA ILE A 300 1.17 10.01 8.43
C ILE A 300 2.54 9.84 7.79
N THR A 301 2.58 9.28 6.56
CA THR A 301 3.82 9.00 5.85
C THR A 301 3.65 8.98 4.34
N ASN A 302 4.75 8.99 3.59
CA ASN A 302 4.79 8.59 2.18
C ASN A 302 5.18 7.10 2.04
N ILE A 303 5.12 6.59 0.81
CA ILE A 303 5.36 5.17 0.55
C ILE A 303 6.83 4.75 0.74
N ALA A 304 7.77 5.67 0.49
CA ALA A 304 9.21 5.39 0.63
C ALA A 304 9.59 5.18 2.09
N ASP A 305 9.16 6.09 2.97
CA ASP A 305 9.46 6.02 4.40
C ASP A 305 8.75 4.83 5.06
N LEU A 306 7.52 4.49 4.62
CA LEU A 306 6.81 3.31 5.10
C LEU A 306 7.55 2.02 4.76
N ALA A 307 8.03 1.88 3.52
CA ALA A 307 8.82 0.72 3.10
C ALA A 307 10.17 0.65 3.81
N GLU A 308 10.83 1.82 4.03
CA GLU A 308 12.07 1.90 4.81
C GLU A 308 11.86 1.51 6.26
N TRP A 309 10.78 1.96 6.89
CA TRP A 309 10.45 1.54 8.26
C TRP A 309 10.31 0.03 8.39
N GLY A 310 9.48 -0.60 7.53
CA GLY A 310 9.32 -2.06 7.57
C GLY A 310 10.64 -2.80 7.37
N ASN A 311 11.46 -2.34 6.41
CA ASN A 311 12.76 -2.94 6.14
C ASN A 311 13.78 -2.71 7.28
N SER A 312 13.71 -1.56 7.96
CA SER A 312 14.59 -1.25 9.11
C SER A 312 14.17 -1.98 10.38
N LEU A 313 12.87 -2.07 10.66
CA LEU A 313 12.36 -2.77 11.84
C LEU A 313 12.73 -4.26 11.79
N PHE A 314 12.30 -4.93 10.73
CA PHE A 314 12.48 -6.38 10.60
C PHE A 314 13.90 -6.78 10.13
N GLY A 315 14.65 -5.86 9.55
CA GLY A 315 16.07 -6.01 9.23
C GLY A 315 17.02 -5.74 10.41
N GLY A 316 16.48 -5.42 11.60
CA GLY A 316 17.26 -5.23 12.84
C GLY A 316 18.05 -3.93 12.91
N ARG A 317 17.63 -2.89 12.15
CA ARG A 317 18.28 -1.56 12.17
C ARG A 317 17.55 -0.55 13.05
N ALA A 318 16.24 -0.76 13.28
CA ALA A 318 15.40 0.17 14.02
C ALA A 318 15.45 -0.05 15.53
N THR A 319 15.64 -1.29 15.98
CA THR A 319 15.62 -1.70 17.38
C THR A 319 16.74 -2.68 17.67
N SER A 320 16.97 -2.98 18.96
CA SER A 320 17.83 -4.10 19.35
C SER A 320 17.28 -5.44 18.83
N GLN A 321 18.16 -6.40 18.53
CA GLN A 321 17.74 -7.74 18.10
C GLN A 321 16.82 -8.40 19.14
N ALA A 322 17.08 -8.19 20.42
CA ALA A 322 16.24 -8.71 21.49
C ALA A 322 14.83 -8.13 21.50
N THR A 323 14.62 -6.87 21.08
CA THR A 323 13.29 -6.29 20.90
C THR A 323 12.58 -6.89 19.70
N LEU A 324 13.26 -7.03 18.57
CA LEU A 324 12.70 -7.67 17.40
C LEU A 324 12.29 -9.13 17.69
N ASP A 325 13.16 -9.88 18.36
CA ASP A 325 12.89 -11.27 18.76
C ASP A 325 11.67 -11.34 19.69
N GLU A 326 11.53 -10.40 20.65
CA GLU A 326 10.37 -10.35 21.55
C GLU A 326 9.08 -10.04 20.79
N MET A 327 9.11 -9.09 19.85
CA MET A 327 7.95 -8.80 18.98
C MET A 327 7.54 -10.06 18.17
N VAL A 328 8.49 -10.73 17.53
CA VAL A 328 8.22 -11.90 16.67
C VAL A 328 7.77 -13.11 17.50
N ASN A 329 8.41 -13.37 18.64
CA ASN A 329 8.07 -14.48 19.53
C ASN A 329 6.73 -14.29 20.26
N SER A 330 6.23 -13.06 20.34
CA SER A 330 4.93 -12.76 20.94
C SER A 330 3.74 -13.17 20.07
N ILE A 331 3.97 -13.53 18.79
CA ILE A 331 2.90 -13.88 17.86
C ILE A 331 2.10 -15.06 18.36
N SER A 332 0.77 -14.90 18.43
CA SER A 332 -0.17 -15.94 18.86
C SER A 332 -0.03 -17.21 18.02
N PRO A 333 -0.16 -18.40 18.60
CA PRO A 333 -0.24 -19.66 17.85
C PRO A 333 -1.58 -19.82 17.12
N THR A 334 -2.63 -19.10 17.53
CA THR A 334 -3.96 -19.13 16.92
C THR A 334 -4.27 -17.82 16.20
N PRO A 335 -4.94 -17.87 15.06
CA PRO A 335 -5.38 -16.66 14.38
C PRO A 335 -6.56 -16.01 15.11
N ASP A 336 -6.79 -14.73 14.80
CA ASP A 336 -8.02 -14.01 15.12
C ASP A 336 -9.13 -14.33 14.09
N ASP A 337 -10.27 -13.62 14.21
CA ASP A 337 -11.43 -13.81 13.33
C ASP A 337 -11.15 -13.44 11.86
N ASP A 338 -10.16 -12.59 11.60
CA ASP A 338 -9.71 -12.19 10.26
C ASP A 338 -8.67 -13.15 9.65
N GLY A 339 -8.19 -14.13 10.43
CA GLY A 339 -7.18 -15.10 10.03
C GLY A 339 -5.74 -14.60 10.20
N ASP A 340 -5.53 -13.49 10.90
CA ASP A 340 -4.23 -12.93 11.22
C ASP A 340 -3.80 -13.34 12.66
N TYR A 341 -2.51 -13.52 12.88
CA TYR A 341 -1.94 -13.96 14.16
C TYR A 341 -1.34 -12.75 14.88
N LEU A 342 -2.01 -12.30 15.93
CA LEU A 342 -1.64 -11.10 16.67
C LEU A 342 -0.34 -11.28 17.46
N GLY A 343 0.53 -10.25 17.40
CA GLY A 343 1.74 -10.10 18.22
C GLY A 343 1.84 -8.69 18.81
N TYR A 344 3.00 -8.35 19.38
CA TYR A 344 3.24 -7.03 19.95
C TYR A 344 3.40 -5.98 18.83
N GLY A 345 2.28 -5.35 18.46
CA GLY A 345 2.18 -4.35 17.39
C GLY A 345 2.42 -4.88 15.99
N ILE A 346 2.41 -6.18 15.80
CA ILE A 346 2.59 -6.83 14.51
C ILE A 346 1.59 -7.98 14.32
N PHE A 347 1.36 -8.34 13.05
CA PHE A 347 0.64 -9.54 12.65
C PHE A 347 1.58 -10.50 11.92
N ARG A 348 1.32 -11.81 12.05
CA ARG A 348 1.72 -12.78 11.05
C ARG A 348 0.51 -13.08 10.19
N THR A 349 0.63 -12.99 8.86
CA THR A 349 -0.46 -13.24 7.93
C THR A 349 -0.12 -14.28 6.87
N THR A 350 -1.12 -15.04 6.44
CA THR A 350 -1.06 -15.96 5.29
C THR A 350 -1.88 -15.45 4.10
N ARG A 351 -2.49 -14.27 4.23
CA ARG A 351 -3.39 -13.68 3.21
C ARG A 351 -2.66 -13.22 1.96
N ILE A 352 -1.34 -12.97 2.03
CA ILE A 352 -0.49 -12.57 0.89
C ILE A 352 0.06 -13.81 0.17
N SER A 353 0.43 -14.85 0.91
CA SER A 353 0.95 -16.12 0.35
C SER A 353 0.53 -17.28 1.25
N ALA A 354 0.09 -18.39 0.64
CA ALA A 354 -0.25 -19.60 1.39
C ALA A 354 0.98 -20.36 1.90
N THR A 355 2.16 -20.10 1.34
CA THR A 355 3.40 -20.85 1.62
C THR A 355 4.47 -20.04 2.32
N ASP A 356 4.44 -18.71 2.15
CA ASP A 356 5.46 -17.82 2.69
C ASP A 356 4.88 -16.97 3.84
N VAL A 357 5.66 -16.83 4.89
CA VAL A 357 5.28 -16.05 6.07
C VAL A 357 5.51 -14.57 5.78
N PHE A 358 4.51 -13.77 6.14
CA PHE A 358 4.61 -12.31 6.16
C PHE A 358 4.34 -11.81 7.58
N ILE A 359 5.16 -10.88 8.06
CA ILE A 359 5.01 -10.21 9.36
C ILE A 359 4.95 -8.70 9.15
N GLY A 360 4.10 -8.01 9.87
CA GLY A 360 3.91 -6.58 9.71
C GLY A 360 2.60 -6.11 10.31
N HIS A 361 1.99 -5.12 9.72
CA HIS A 361 0.69 -4.60 10.15
C HIS A 361 -0.04 -3.95 8.97
N ASP A 362 -1.36 -3.90 9.04
CA ASP A 362 -2.20 -3.09 8.18
C ASP A 362 -2.81 -1.89 8.93
N GLY A 363 -3.48 -1.01 8.19
CA GLY A 363 -4.20 0.13 8.74
C GLY A 363 -5.53 0.33 8.02
N ASN A 364 -6.59 0.59 8.80
CA ASN A 364 -7.93 0.81 8.28
C ASN A 364 -8.69 1.75 9.21
N ALA A 365 -9.06 2.92 8.71
CA ALA A 365 -9.96 3.85 9.37
C ALA A 365 -10.57 4.79 8.31
N PRO A 366 -11.44 5.75 8.66
CA PRO A 366 -12.15 6.56 7.70
C PRO A 366 -11.26 7.15 6.61
N GLY A 367 -11.61 6.87 5.36
CA GLY A 367 -11.01 7.43 4.16
C GLY A 367 -9.70 6.81 3.69
N TYR A 368 -9.04 5.93 4.45
CA TYR A 368 -7.72 5.42 4.10
C TYR A 368 -7.52 3.96 4.48
N ARG A 369 -6.59 3.29 3.78
CA ARG A 369 -6.02 2.00 4.17
C ARG A 369 -4.52 1.95 3.90
N SER A 370 -3.83 1.09 4.64
CA SER A 370 -2.40 0.84 4.46
C SER A 370 -2.08 -0.63 4.70
N VAL A 371 -0.97 -1.11 4.14
CA VAL A 371 -0.31 -2.35 4.53
C VAL A 371 1.19 -2.14 4.52
N MET A 372 1.86 -2.77 5.46
CA MET A 372 3.32 -2.87 5.54
C MET A 372 3.67 -4.26 6.06
N PHE A 373 4.12 -5.14 5.15
CA PHE A 373 4.48 -6.51 5.50
C PHE A 373 5.88 -6.86 5.00
N TYR A 374 6.63 -7.54 5.85
CA TYR A 374 7.97 -8.03 5.61
C TYR A 374 7.95 -9.54 5.39
N GLN A 375 8.65 -10.01 4.38
CA GLN A 375 8.89 -11.42 4.10
C GLN A 375 10.32 -11.79 4.51
N PRO A 376 10.50 -12.60 5.59
CA PRO A 376 11.82 -12.80 6.20
C PRO A 376 12.84 -13.49 5.30
N ASP A 377 12.46 -14.55 4.58
CA ASP A 377 13.39 -15.31 3.72
C ASP A 377 13.95 -14.45 2.58
N ARG A 378 13.13 -13.52 2.04
CA ARG A 378 13.53 -12.61 0.97
C ARG A 378 14.17 -11.32 1.50
N LYS A 379 14.05 -11.06 2.80
CA LYS A 379 14.39 -9.78 3.44
C LYS A 379 13.76 -8.61 2.69
N MET A 380 12.46 -8.69 2.53
CA MET A 380 11.71 -7.82 1.63
C MET A 380 10.48 -7.25 2.30
N THR A 381 10.29 -5.94 2.15
CA THR A 381 9.07 -5.24 2.56
C THR A 381 8.18 -4.97 1.35
N ILE A 382 6.89 -5.24 1.48
CA ILE A 382 5.82 -4.73 0.62
C ILE A 382 5.05 -3.69 1.43
N ALA A 383 4.94 -2.48 0.90
CA ALA A 383 4.17 -1.40 1.50
C ALA A 383 3.18 -0.82 0.49
N ILE A 384 1.97 -0.48 0.94
CA ILE A 384 0.93 0.15 0.12
C ILE A 384 0.20 1.17 0.98
N LEU A 385 -0.02 2.36 0.42
CA LEU A 385 -0.86 3.42 0.97
C LEU A 385 -1.97 3.74 -0.02
N THR A 386 -3.20 3.91 0.47
CA THR A 386 -4.33 4.37 -0.34
C THR A 386 -5.22 5.32 0.45
N ASN A 387 -5.82 6.25 -0.23
CA ASN A 387 -6.83 7.16 0.30
C ASN A 387 -8.26 6.72 -0.04
N TYR A 388 -8.47 5.42 -0.13
CA TYR A 388 -9.78 4.80 -0.40
C TYR A 388 -10.04 3.64 0.55
N ARG A 389 -11.02 3.79 1.45
CA ARG A 389 -11.35 2.78 2.46
C ARG A 389 -11.85 1.47 1.88
N GLY A 390 -12.50 1.50 0.71
CA GLY A 390 -12.98 0.31 0.02
C GLY A 390 -11.90 -0.56 -0.65
N ALA A 391 -10.61 -0.18 -0.56
CA ALA A 391 -9.51 -0.90 -1.21
C ALA A 391 -9.23 -2.27 -0.57
N ARG A 392 -8.98 -3.28 -1.41
CA ARG A 392 -8.62 -4.66 -1.01
C ARG A 392 -7.10 -4.84 -1.04
N LEU A 393 -6.39 -4.24 -0.09
CA LEU A 393 -4.93 -4.13 -0.13
C LEU A 393 -4.18 -5.46 0.00
N TYR A 394 -4.73 -6.47 0.65
CA TYR A 394 -4.14 -7.81 0.69
C TYR A 394 -4.11 -8.46 -0.70
N ASP A 395 -5.14 -8.25 -1.52
CA ASP A 395 -5.17 -8.73 -2.91
C ASP A 395 -4.11 -8.00 -3.76
N VAL A 396 -3.93 -6.69 -3.56
CA VAL A 396 -2.88 -5.91 -4.23
C VAL A 396 -1.49 -6.40 -3.80
N ALA A 397 -1.26 -6.58 -2.50
CA ALA A 397 0.01 -7.07 -1.95
C ALA A 397 0.35 -8.48 -2.47
N LYS A 398 -0.66 -9.38 -2.54
CA LYS A 398 -0.53 -10.72 -3.13
C LYS A 398 -0.14 -10.64 -4.60
N ALA A 399 -0.86 -9.85 -5.40
CA ALA A 399 -0.56 -9.71 -6.83
C ALA A 399 0.83 -9.09 -7.08
N LEU A 400 1.25 -8.12 -6.27
CA LEU A 400 2.60 -7.56 -6.32
C LEU A 400 3.65 -8.62 -5.98
N TYR A 401 3.42 -9.46 -4.95
CA TYR A 401 4.32 -10.53 -4.58
C TYR A 401 4.45 -11.58 -5.68
N GLU A 402 3.34 -11.98 -6.30
CA GLU A 402 3.29 -12.95 -7.41
C GLU A 402 3.94 -12.40 -8.69
N ALA A 403 3.96 -11.07 -8.89
CA ALA A 403 4.61 -10.42 -10.03
C ALA A 403 6.14 -10.37 -9.93
N LEU A 404 6.72 -10.65 -8.75
CA LEU A 404 8.16 -10.67 -8.55
C LEU A 404 8.83 -11.89 -9.17
N PRO A 405 10.07 -11.76 -9.67
CA PRO A 405 10.85 -12.90 -10.10
C PRO A 405 11.25 -13.78 -8.90
N GLN A 406 11.51 -15.06 -9.15
CA GLN A 406 12.22 -15.86 -8.17
C GLN A 406 13.68 -15.41 -8.11
N PHE A 407 14.16 -15.08 -6.91
CA PHE A 407 15.54 -14.61 -6.72
C PHE A 407 16.28 -15.27 -5.56
N ILE A 408 15.65 -16.20 -4.83
CA ILE A 408 16.33 -17.01 -3.82
C ILE A 408 16.79 -18.32 -4.46
N CYS A 409 18.08 -18.66 -4.30
CA CYS A 409 18.66 -19.92 -4.80
C CYS A 409 19.40 -20.74 -3.73
N GLY A 410 19.52 -20.20 -2.51
CA GLY A 410 20.15 -20.90 -1.39
C GLY A 410 19.29 -22.06 -0.87
N ASN A 411 19.95 -23.04 -0.24
CA ASN A 411 19.27 -24.12 0.45
C ASN A 411 18.77 -23.64 1.82
N LYS A 412 17.45 -23.48 1.97
CA LYS A 412 16.80 -23.03 3.22
C LYS A 412 17.19 -23.92 4.43
N ASN A 413 17.33 -25.23 4.23
CA ASN A 413 17.71 -26.16 5.29
C ASN A 413 19.15 -25.95 5.78
N LYS A 414 20.02 -25.35 4.96
CA LYS A 414 21.40 -24.99 5.31
C LYS A 414 21.55 -23.54 5.71
N LYS A 415 20.45 -22.78 5.82
CA LYS A 415 20.44 -21.32 6.09
C LYS A 415 21.32 -20.52 5.12
N GLU A 416 21.42 -20.97 3.86
CA GLU A 416 22.18 -20.26 2.83
C GLU A 416 21.38 -19.06 2.32
N ASP A 417 21.90 -17.85 2.52
CA ASP A 417 21.32 -16.59 2.00
C ASP A 417 21.93 -16.28 0.62
N LYS A 418 21.54 -17.09 -0.39
CA LYS A 418 22.01 -16.94 -1.78
C LYS A 418 20.94 -16.38 -2.68
N ILE A 419 21.36 -15.49 -3.56
CA ILE A 419 20.52 -14.66 -4.43
C ILE A 419 20.85 -14.94 -5.89
N ILE A 420 19.82 -15.08 -6.71
CA ILE A 420 19.95 -15.08 -8.17
C ILE A 420 20.05 -13.64 -8.64
N VAL A 421 21.08 -13.32 -9.40
CA VAL A 421 21.23 -12.08 -10.15
C VAL A 421 21.46 -12.37 -11.63
N CYS A 422 20.86 -11.56 -12.50
CA CYS A 422 21.15 -11.53 -13.92
C CYS A 422 22.26 -10.51 -14.20
N TYR A 423 23.40 -10.96 -14.63
CA TYR A 423 24.53 -10.09 -14.98
C TYR A 423 25.15 -10.48 -16.32
N ASN A 424 25.21 -9.54 -17.27
CA ASN A 424 25.71 -9.77 -18.64
C ASN A 424 25.09 -10.99 -19.34
N GLY A 425 23.76 -11.16 -19.17
CA GLY A 425 23.00 -12.26 -19.76
C GLY A 425 23.17 -13.62 -19.07
N ASN A 426 23.86 -13.69 -17.93
CA ASN A 426 24.10 -14.92 -17.19
C ASN A 426 23.40 -14.91 -15.83
N ASN A 427 22.75 -16.02 -15.47
CA ASN A 427 22.20 -16.23 -14.14
C ASN A 427 23.30 -16.64 -13.18
N LEU A 428 23.52 -15.85 -12.13
CA LEU A 428 24.48 -16.14 -11.08
C LEU A 428 23.75 -16.39 -9.76
N CYS A 429 24.05 -17.50 -9.09
CA CYS A 429 23.59 -17.75 -7.71
C CYS A 429 24.75 -17.45 -6.77
N VAL A 430 24.67 -16.31 -6.08
CA VAL A 430 25.76 -15.75 -5.25
C VAL A 430 25.27 -15.42 -3.84
N ASP A 431 26.19 -15.29 -2.89
CA ASP A 431 25.85 -14.81 -1.55
C ASP A 431 25.25 -13.39 -1.63
N ARG A 432 24.31 -13.05 -0.73
CA ARG A 432 23.62 -11.74 -0.74
C ARG A 432 24.59 -10.57 -0.81
N LYS A 433 25.67 -10.56 0.00
CA LYS A 433 26.67 -9.50 -0.01
C LYS A 433 27.39 -9.37 -1.37
N ALA A 434 27.61 -10.47 -2.08
CA ALA A 434 28.17 -10.43 -3.43
C ALA A 434 27.11 -9.93 -4.44
N ALA A 435 25.82 -10.28 -4.24
CA ALA A 435 24.73 -9.80 -5.07
C ALA A 435 24.62 -8.26 -5.05
N GLU A 436 24.80 -7.61 -3.90
CA GLU A 436 24.85 -6.15 -3.76
C GLU A 436 25.86 -5.54 -4.76
N GLY A 437 27.10 -6.03 -4.76
CA GLY A 437 28.13 -5.56 -5.68
C GLY A 437 27.85 -5.86 -7.16
N PHE A 438 27.07 -6.90 -7.49
CA PHE A 438 26.60 -7.13 -8.87
C PHE A 438 25.50 -6.14 -9.26
N ILE A 439 24.54 -5.85 -8.36
CA ILE A 439 23.47 -4.87 -8.59
C ILE A 439 24.07 -3.47 -8.81
N GLU A 440 25.06 -3.06 -8.01
CA GLU A 440 25.78 -1.79 -8.20
C GLU A 440 26.45 -1.68 -9.58
N ARG A 441 26.85 -2.81 -10.17
CA ARG A 441 27.45 -2.89 -11.52
C ARG A 441 26.41 -3.09 -12.63
N GLY A 442 25.12 -2.93 -12.32
CA GLY A 442 24.02 -3.00 -13.29
C GLY A 442 23.41 -4.37 -13.50
N ALA A 443 23.64 -5.34 -12.59
CA ALA A 443 22.89 -6.58 -12.58
C ALA A 443 21.43 -6.34 -12.13
N TRP A 444 20.54 -7.27 -12.45
CA TRP A 444 19.18 -7.29 -11.98
C TRP A 444 18.92 -8.45 -11.04
N LEU A 445 18.03 -8.26 -10.10
CA LEU A 445 17.56 -9.27 -9.17
C LEU A 445 16.68 -10.29 -9.89
N GLY A 446 16.98 -11.58 -9.74
CA GLY A 446 16.30 -12.68 -10.42
C GLY A 446 17.00 -13.15 -11.68
N SER A 447 16.35 -14.06 -12.42
CA SER A 447 16.91 -14.66 -13.64
C SER A 447 16.92 -13.71 -14.82
N CYS A 448 17.90 -13.90 -15.73
CA CYS A 448 18.00 -13.16 -17.01
C CYS A 448 16.89 -13.49 -17.99
N ALA A 449 16.40 -14.73 -17.98
CA ALA A 449 15.27 -15.10 -18.80
C ALA A 449 13.99 -14.55 -18.19
N SER A 450 13.10 -13.98 -19.01
CA SER A 450 11.70 -13.85 -18.63
C SER A 450 11.22 -15.27 -18.32
N GLU A 451 11.16 -15.65 -17.04
CA GLU A 451 10.52 -16.91 -16.67
C GLU A 451 9.07 -16.84 -17.18
N SER A 452 8.82 -17.51 -18.32
CA SER A 452 7.51 -18.10 -18.53
C SER A 452 7.29 -18.92 -17.27
N LEU A 453 6.23 -18.59 -16.50
CA LEU A 453 5.82 -19.33 -15.29
C LEU A 453 5.83 -20.84 -15.58
N THR A 454 6.99 -21.49 -15.41
CA THR A 454 7.10 -22.92 -15.44
C THR A 454 6.66 -23.42 -14.08
N ARG A 455 5.48 -24.07 -14.09
CA ARG A 455 4.94 -24.86 -13.01
C ARG A 455 6.02 -25.50 -12.15
N ARG A 456 5.96 -25.32 -10.84
CA ARG A 456 6.41 -26.37 -9.92
C ARG A 456 5.46 -27.56 -10.12
N THR A 457 5.98 -28.63 -10.68
CA THR A 457 5.35 -29.94 -10.55
C THR A 457 5.73 -30.46 -9.17
N ASP A 458 4.80 -30.44 -8.24
CA ASP A 458 4.91 -31.24 -7.05
C ASP A 458 4.81 -32.72 -7.47
N ALA A 459 5.53 -33.59 -6.76
CA ALA A 459 5.70 -35.00 -7.08
C ALA A 459 4.41 -35.86 -6.88
N SER A 460 3.24 -35.27 -6.95
CA SER A 460 1.94 -35.95 -6.96
C SER A 460 1.18 -35.56 -8.23
N GLY A 461 1.18 -36.51 -9.18
CA GLY A 461 0.65 -36.30 -10.54
C GLY A 461 -0.87 -36.12 -10.64
N GLU A 462 -1.43 -35.09 -10.08
CA GLU A 462 -2.81 -34.69 -10.31
C GLU A 462 -2.91 -33.42 -11.14
N ASN A 463 -3.68 -33.49 -12.23
CA ASN A 463 -3.95 -32.42 -13.16
C ASN A 463 -4.79 -31.32 -12.51
N GLU A 464 -4.18 -30.22 -12.10
CA GLU A 464 -4.92 -29.01 -11.70
C GLU A 464 -5.34 -28.18 -12.91
N LYS A 465 -6.60 -27.80 -12.88
CA LYS A 465 -7.29 -26.94 -13.83
C LYS A 465 -6.57 -25.60 -14.00
N LEU A 466 -6.26 -25.25 -15.24
CA LEU A 466 -5.74 -23.94 -15.65
C LEU A 466 -6.55 -22.79 -15.04
N ILE A 467 -5.92 -22.01 -14.18
CA ILE A 467 -6.40 -20.67 -13.84
C ILE A 467 -6.11 -19.78 -15.05
N ALA A 468 -7.17 -19.39 -15.76
CA ALA A 468 -7.13 -18.43 -16.86
C ALA A 468 -6.77 -17.03 -16.32
N GLY A 469 -5.55 -16.56 -16.57
CA GLY A 469 -5.07 -15.26 -16.08
C GLY A 469 -3.89 -14.64 -16.83
N SER A 470 -3.26 -15.30 -17.80
CA SER A 470 -2.28 -14.66 -18.66
C SER A 470 -2.92 -14.29 -20.00
N SER A 471 -3.13 -13.00 -20.25
CA SER A 471 -3.61 -12.52 -21.55
C SER A 471 -2.74 -13.08 -22.67
N LEU A 472 -3.38 -13.75 -23.63
CA LEU A 472 -2.70 -14.26 -24.82
C LEU A 472 -2.32 -13.13 -25.79
N ILE A 473 -2.81 -11.91 -25.58
CA ILE A 473 -2.55 -10.69 -26.35
C ILE A 473 -2.21 -9.58 -25.38
N ASN A 474 -1.09 -8.90 -25.59
CA ASN A 474 -0.72 -7.67 -24.91
C ASN A 474 -0.55 -6.55 -25.92
N VAL A 475 -1.09 -5.38 -25.63
CA VAL A 475 -1.08 -4.19 -26.49
C VAL A 475 -0.49 -3.03 -25.69
N PHE A 476 0.60 -2.43 -26.18
CA PHE A 476 1.28 -1.33 -25.48
C PHE A 476 1.93 -0.33 -26.46
N PRO A 477 1.81 0.98 -26.19
CA PRO A 477 0.98 1.63 -25.18
C PRO A 477 -0.52 1.47 -25.46
N ASN A 478 -1.34 1.53 -24.42
CA ASN A 478 -2.80 1.52 -24.56
C ASN A 478 -3.39 2.34 -23.39
N PRO A 479 -3.95 3.55 -23.61
CA PRO A 479 -4.27 4.18 -24.92
C PRO A 479 -3.05 4.51 -25.79
N ALA A 480 -3.27 4.61 -27.09
CA ALA A 480 -2.25 4.82 -28.11
C ALA A 480 -2.52 6.06 -28.97
N SER A 481 -1.47 6.85 -29.21
CA SER A 481 -1.47 7.99 -30.13
C SER A 481 -0.30 7.87 -31.11
N GLY A 482 -0.18 6.74 -31.83
CA GLY A 482 0.93 6.47 -32.72
C GLY A 482 1.26 4.99 -32.82
N ASN A 483 2.54 4.60 -32.69
CA ASN A 483 2.95 3.21 -32.80
C ASN A 483 2.62 2.39 -31.56
N VAL A 484 1.96 1.24 -31.78
CA VAL A 484 1.55 0.27 -30.75
C VAL A 484 2.30 -1.03 -30.98
N SER A 485 2.93 -1.57 -29.95
CA SER A 485 3.48 -2.92 -29.94
C SER A 485 2.41 -3.92 -29.49
N ILE A 486 2.11 -4.90 -30.32
CA ILE A 486 1.20 -5.99 -30.00
C ILE A 486 2.01 -7.27 -29.90
N SER A 487 2.06 -7.86 -28.70
CA SER A 487 2.66 -9.18 -28.48
C SER A 487 1.55 -10.21 -28.24
N TYR A 488 1.67 -11.38 -28.87
CA TYR A 488 0.65 -12.42 -28.76
C TYR A 488 1.29 -13.82 -28.83
N ARG A 489 0.58 -14.82 -28.31
CA ARG A 489 0.96 -16.23 -28.35
C ARG A 489 -0.27 -17.12 -28.49
N THR A 490 -0.10 -18.30 -29.08
CA THR A 490 -1.18 -19.30 -29.17
C THR A 490 -1.00 -20.40 -28.11
N THR A 491 -2.10 -21.02 -27.73
CA THR A 491 -2.10 -22.19 -26.82
C THR A 491 -2.03 -23.52 -27.57
N VAL A 492 -2.18 -23.48 -28.88
CA VAL A 492 -2.19 -24.66 -29.76
C VAL A 492 -1.32 -24.40 -30.99
N THR A 493 -0.79 -25.45 -31.61
CA THR A 493 -0.10 -25.36 -32.90
C THR A 493 -1.15 -25.30 -34.00
N GLY A 494 -1.05 -24.36 -34.93
CA GLY A 494 -1.98 -24.28 -36.06
C GLY A 494 -2.01 -22.92 -36.74
N ARG A 495 -2.95 -22.78 -37.68
CA ARG A 495 -3.17 -21.51 -38.42
C ARG A 495 -3.73 -20.48 -37.46
N THR A 496 -3.01 -19.38 -37.34
CA THR A 496 -3.29 -18.27 -36.41
C THR A 496 -3.56 -17.00 -37.16
N LYS A 497 -4.59 -16.25 -36.74
CA LYS A 497 -4.91 -14.90 -37.20
C LYS A 497 -4.94 -13.93 -36.04
N LEU A 498 -4.39 -12.73 -36.25
CA LEU A 498 -4.55 -11.59 -35.36
C LEU A 498 -5.21 -10.45 -36.15
N GLU A 499 -6.34 -10.01 -35.70
CA GLU A 499 -7.21 -9.08 -36.45
C GLU A 499 -7.65 -7.92 -35.55
N LEU A 500 -7.81 -6.73 -36.15
CA LEU A 500 -8.32 -5.52 -35.50
C LEU A 500 -9.74 -5.22 -35.99
N TYR A 501 -10.67 -5.07 -35.05
CA TYR A 501 -12.07 -4.76 -35.31
C TYR A 501 -12.47 -3.45 -34.65
N ASP A 502 -13.43 -2.71 -35.25
CA ASP A 502 -14.12 -1.61 -34.58
C ASP A 502 -15.17 -2.11 -33.59
N MET A 503 -15.79 -1.20 -32.85
CA MET A 503 -16.83 -1.54 -31.85
C MET A 503 -18.13 -2.08 -32.46
N ASN A 504 -18.33 -1.94 -33.79
CA ASN A 504 -19.47 -2.51 -34.51
C ASN A 504 -19.17 -3.92 -35.03
N GLY A 505 -18.00 -4.47 -34.73
CA GLY A 505 -17.56 -5.79 -35.19
C GLY A 505 -17.08 -5.82 -36.65
N LYS A 506 -16.85 -4.65 -37.28
CA LYS A 506 -16.30 -4.57 -38.62
C LYS A 506 -14.79 -4.76 -38.56
N LEU A 507 -14.26 -5.65 -39.40
CA LEU A 507 -12.82 -5.83 -39.57
C LEU A 507 -12.17 -4.54 -40.11
N VAL A 508 -11.25 -3.98 -39.34
CA VAL A 508 -10.48 -2.78 -39.70
C VAL A 508 -9.16 -3.16 -40.37
N LYS A 509 -8.47 -4.18 -39.81
CA LYS A 509 -7.18 -4.60 -40.32
C LYS A 509 -6.86 -6.05 -39.96
N ASN A 510 -6.28 -6.80 -40.91
CA ASN A 510 -5.60 -8.05 -40.59
C ASN A 510 -4.16 -7.71 -40.19
N LEU A 511 -3.76 -8.08 -38.99
CA LEU A 511 -2.46 -7.75 -38.40
C LEU A 511 -1.45 -8.88 -38.61
N PHE A 512 -1.91 -10.13 -38.60
CA PHE A 512 -1.09 -11.33 -38.85
C PHE A 512 -1.96 -12.49 -39.30
N GLU A 513 -1.45 -13.28 -40.23
CA GLU A 513 -2.00 -14.58 -40.59
C GLU A 513 -0.84 -15.55 -40.94
N GLY A 514 -0.73 -16.65 -40.23
CA GLY A 514 0.34 -17.64 -40.41
C GLY A 514 0.19 -18.84 -39.49
N ALA A 515 1.05 -19.86 -39.67
CA ALA A 515 1.12 -20.98 -38.73
C ALA A 515 2.04 -20.63 -37.56
N LEU A 516 1.60 -20.89 -36.33
CA LEU A 516 2.41 -20.74 -35.11
C LEU A 516 2.45 -22.05 -34.34
N GLY A 517 3.58 -22.30 -33.67
CA GLY A 517 3.76 -23.39 -32.74
C GLY A 517 3.05 -23.12 -31.39
N LYS A 518 2.73 -24.18 -30.65
CA LYS A 518 2.16 -24.06 -29.30
C LYS A 518 3.08 -23.22 -28.42
N ASN A 519 2.53 -22.18 -27.78
CA ASN A 519 3.23 -21.20 -26.93
C ASN A 519 4.29 -20.35 -27.67
N GLU A 520 4.36 -20.41 -28.98
CA GLU A 520 5.19 -19.51 -29.76
C GLU A 520 4.70 -18.08 -29.61
N GLN A 521 5.60 -17.17 -29.22
CA GLN A 521 5.32 -15.76 -29.04
C GLN A 521 5.76 -14.94 -30.24
N GLN A 522 4.89 -14.07 -30.71
CA GLN A 522 5.15 -13.13 -31.78
C GLN A 522 4.91 -11.69 -31.29
N ARG A 523 5.59 -10.75 -31.94
CA ARG A 523 5.41 -9.31 -31.71
C ARG A 523 5.35 -8.59 -33.04
N LEU A 524 4.41 -7.64 -33.15
CA LEU A 524 4.31 -6.74 -34.28
C LEU A 524 4.10 -5.28 -33.81
N SER A 525 4.36 -4.32 -34.70
CA SER A 525 4.05 -2.92 -34.48
C SER A 525 2.87 -2.51 -35.34
N LEU A 526 1.88 -1.87 -34.72
CA LEU A 526 0.74 -1.26 -35.41
C LEU A 526 0.88 0.28 -35.32
N ASN A 527 0.96 0.94 -36.45
CA ASN A 527 0.79 2.39 -36.49
C ASN A 527 -0.70 2.72 -36.46
N THR A 528 -1.13 3.55 -35.52
CA THR A 528 -2.52 3.99 -35.37
C THR A 528 -2.83 5.29 -36.08
N GLU A 529 -1.84 5.91 -36.72
CA GLU A 529 -2.08 7.09 -37.59
C GLU A 529 -3.10 6.74 -38.68
N GLY A 530 -4.15 7.53 -38.77
CA GLY A 530 -5.25 7.30 -39.72
C GLY A 530 -6.38 6.40 -39.20
N LEU A 531 -6.27 5.82 -37.98
CA LEU A 531 -7.41 5.24 -37.30
C LEU A 531 -8.16 6.34 -36.55
N PRO A 532 -9.49 6.45 -36.69
CA PRO A 532 -10.28 7.36 -35.87
C PRO A 532 -10.08 7.10 -34.37
N GLY A 533 -10.07 8.16 -33.56
CA GLY A 533 -10.04 8.00 -32.10
C GLY A 533 -11.21 7.17 -31.62
N GLY A 534 -10.94 6.17 -30.78
CA GLY A 534 -11.98 5.26 -30.28
C GLY A 534 -11.43 3.93 -29.78
N ILE A 535 -12.36 3.03 -29.45
CA ILE A 535 -12.03 1.69 -28.97
C ILE A 535 -12.06 0.70 -30.13
N TYR A 536 -11.05 -0.14 -30.20
CA TYR A 536 -10.90 -1.24 -31.12
C TYR A 536 -10.73 -2.56 -30.36
N ILE A 537 -11.05 -3.69 -30.99
CA ILE A 537 -10.83 -5.03 -30.46
C ILE A 537 -9.71 -5.70 -31.25
N VAL A 538 -8.63 -6.07 -30.60
CA VAL A 538 -7.60 -6.97 -31.14
C VAL A 538 -8.02 -8.39 -30.82
N SER A 539 -8.27 -9.20 -31.84
CA SER A 539 -8.78 -10.59 -31.71
C SER A 539 -7.73 -11.58 -32.23
N LEU A 540 -7.36 -12.54 -31.39
CA LEU A 540 -6.49 -13.65 -31.73
C LEU A 540 -7.35 -14.91 -31.96
N GLN A 541 -7.19 -15.53 -33.14
CA GLN A 541 -7.88 -16.73 -33.53
C GLN A 541 -6.87 -17.82 -33.83
N SER A 542 -7.20 -19.05 -33.50
CA SER A 542 -6.46 -20.25 -33.94
C SER A 542 -7.44 -21.29 -34.45
N GLU A 543 -7.14 -21.90 -35.60
CA GLU A 543 -8.02 -22.88 -36.25
C GLU A 543 -9.46 -22.35 -36.42
N ASN A 544 -9.60 -21.06 -36.80
CA ASN A 544 -10.87 -20.32 -36.96
C ASN A 544 -11.72 -20.18 -35.68
N LYS A 545 -11.12 -20.37 -34.50
CA LYS A 545 -11.79 -20.09 -33.21
C LYS A 545 -11.08 -18.94 -32.51
N THR A 546 -11.85 -17.98 -31.99
CA THR A 546 -11.32 -16.91 -31.15
C THR A 546 -10.81 -17.50 -29.85
N ILE A 547 -9.51 -17.31 -29.57
CA ILE A 547 -8.85 -17.81 -28.36
C ILE A 547 -8.55 -16.70 -27.35
N SER A 548 -8.47 -15.43 -27.83
CA SER A 548 -8.29 -14.27 -26.95
C SER A 548 -8.72 -12.99 -27.65
N GLN A 549 -9.19 -12.02 -26.88
CA GLN A 549 -9.47 -10.66 -27.35
C GLN A 549 -8.99 -9.64 -26.31
N THR A 550 -8.54 -8.48 -26.77
CA THR A 550 -8.17 -7.36 -25.92
C THR A 550 -8.59 -6.04 -26.55
N LYS A 551 -8.80 -5.01 -25.74
CA LYS A 551 -9.16 -3.66 -26.23
C LYS A 551 -7.88 -2.87 -26.57
N LEU A 552 -7.92 -2.14 -27.66
CA LEU A 552 -6.98 -1.07 -28.01
C LEU A 552 -7.77 0.24 -28.03
N MET A 553 -7.37 1.21 -27.23
CA MET A 553 -7.90 2.57 -27.27
C MET A 553 -6.95 3.44 -28.09
N VAL A 554 -7.45 4.05 -29.16
CA VAL A 554 -6.74 5.02 -30.01
C VAL A 554 -7.16 6.42 -29.59
N THR A 555 -6.19 7.26 -29.25
CA THR A 555 -6.38 8.69 -28.95
C THR A 555 -5.69 9.50 -30.05
N ASN A 556 -6.40 10.48 -30.58
CA ASN A 556 -5.84 11.44 -31.56
C ASN A 556 -5.11 12.57 -30.82
#